data_134dd5ddf919e1ab16e93e2e6090bfab
#
_entry.id   134dd5ddf919e1ab16e93e2e6090bfab
#
_cell.length_a   1.000
_cell.length_b   1.000
_cell.length_c   1.000
_cell.angle_alpha   90.00
_cell.angle_beta   90.00
_cell.angle_gamma   90.00
#
_symmetry.space_group_name_H-M   'P 1'
#
loop_
_entity.id
_entity.type
_entity.pdbx_description
1 polymer ?
#
loop_
_entity_poly.entity_id
_entity_poly.type
_entity_poly.pdbx_seq_one_letter_code
_entity_poly.pdbx_strand_id
1 'polypeptide(L)'
;RSGRFKPLPTSQMLARPTRGEEVDFRDWRGLNVENLVVGEVTPNGPGGYLVKFYLYDVFRGEQVTGYSLPTTVRDLRATAHHIADIIYETLTGQPGAFATRIAYVTSERSGKDKKETVELRIADADGYGPQTIVSSSEPIMSPAWSPDGRQIAYVSFENAQPSIWVQELLTGKREKLTSFKGINGAPAWSPDGRFLALTLSKDGNPDIFVMDIARRSLRALTRHGAIDTEPAWAPDGKSLVFTSDRGGSRQIYKVSVSGGEASRVSFEGSYNARASFAPDGRMLTMVTRVDGQYRIATLDLATRDYRVMSTGRLDESPSFAPNGSMIIYATRVNDKGVLAAVSTDGRVQQRLRLQEGDVREPVWSPYHQQDRSR
;
A
#
# COMPACT_ATOMS: atom_id res chain seq x y z
N ARG A 1 8.29 -6.02 -9.27
CA ARG A 1 7.82 -6.51 -10.59
C ARG A 1 6.33 -6.25 -10.70
N SER A 2 5.89 -5.55 -11.76
CA SER A 2 4.47 -5.24 -11.98
C SER A 2 3.63 -6.43 -12.44
N GLY A 3 4.29 -7.50 -12.89
CA GLY A 3 3.63 -8.64 -13.51
C GLY A 3 3.08 -8.41 -14.93
N ARG A 4 3.16 -7.19 -15.43
CA ARG A 4 2.70 -6.84 -16.78
C ARG A 4 3.73 -7.18 -17.87
N PHE A 5 5.01 -7.27 -17.50
CA PHE A 5 6.11 -7.49 -18.42
C PHE A 5 6.84 -8.80 -18.08
N LYS A 6 7.27 -9.51 -19.10
CA LYS A 6 8.13 -10.71 -19.00
C LYS A 6 9.55 -10.29 -19.42
N PRO A 7 10.43 -9.89 -18.48
CA PRO A 7 11.77 -9.46 -18.85
C PRO A 7 12.57 -10.64 -19.42
N LEU A 8 13.31 -10.38 -20.49
CA LEU A 8 14.28 -11.34 -21.04
C LEU A 8 15.44 -11.48 -20.03
N PRO A 9 15.81 -12.72 -19.63
CA PRO A 9 16.97 -12.94 -18.78
C PRO A 9 18.26 -12.38 -19.43
N THR A 10 19.13 -11.75 -18.63
CA THR A 10 20.38 -11.16 -19.13
C THR A 10 21.28 -12.20 -19.83
N SER A 11 21.20 -13.47 -19.42
CA SER A 11 21.92 -14.60 -20.04
C SER A 11 21.46 -14.94 -21.45
N GLN A 12 20.26 -14.49 -21.85
CA GLN A 12 19.67 -14.73 -23.17
C GLN A 12 19.84 -13.53 -24.12
N MET A 13 20.41 -12.42 -23.63
CA MET A 13 20.65 -11.23 -24.44
C MET A 13 21.86 -11.46 -25.36
N LEU A 14 21.69 -11.23 -26.66
CA LEU A 14 22.76 -11.33 -27.67
C LEU A 14 23.73 -10.16 -27.63
N ALA A 15 23.25 -8.99 -27.23
CA ALA A 15 24.02 -7.75 -27.07
C ALA A 15 23.57 -6.98 -25.82
N ARG A 16 24.38 -6.00 -25.40
CA ARG A 16 24.05 -5.12 -24.26
C ARG A 16 24.35 -3.67 -24.66
N PRO A 17 23.56 -3.13 -25.60
CA PRO A 17 23.74 -1.76 -26.02
C PRO A 17 23.51 -0.80 -24.85
N THR A 18 24.34 0.24 -24.76
CA THR A 18 24.20 1.34 -23.79
C THR A 18 23.69 2.61 -24.45
N ARG A 19 23.79 2.69 -25.79
CA ARG A 19 23.33 3.82 -26.60
C ARG A 19 22.42 3.35 -27.72
N GLY A 20 21.53 4.23 -28.16
CA GLY A 20 20.57 3.91 -29.22
C GLY A 20 21.23 3.52 -30.55
N GLU A 21 22.36 4.11 -30.89
CA GLU A 21 23.14 3.85 -32.10
C GLU A 21 23.71 2.43 -32.16
N GLU A 22 23.85 1.79 -31.00
CA GLU A 22 24.39 0.42 -30.86
C GLU A 22 23.32 -0.66 -31.01
N VAL A 23 22.03 -0.26 -31.17
CA VAL A 23 20.91 -1.21 -31.21
C VAL A 23 20.73 -1.78 -32.61
N ASP A 24 21.00 -3.09 -32.78
CA ASP A 24 20.52 -3.83 -33.95
C ASP A 24 19.17 -4.48 -33.63
N PHE A 25 18.10 -3.88 -34.11
CA PHE A 25 16.74 -4.37 -33.87
C PHE A 25 16.47 -5.79 -34.40
N ARG A 26 17.27 -6.30 -35.36
CA ARG A 26 17.12 -7.66 -35.89
C ARG A 26 17.44 -8.70 -34.84
N ASP A 27 18.45 -8.48 -34.03
CA ASP A 27 18.84 -9.37 -32.93
C ASP A 27 17.70 -9.53 -31.92
N TRP A 28 17.07 -8.43 -31.56
CA TRP A 28 15.98 -8.39 -30.57
C TRP A 28 14.66 -8.96 -31.13
N ARG A 29 14.38 -8.74 -32.42
CA ARG A 29 13.24 -9.36 -33.10
C ARG A 29 13.36 -10.88 -33.12
N GLY A 30 14.59 -11.40 -33.37
CA GLY A 30 14.89 -12.82 -33.32
C GLY A 30 14.64 -13.47 -31.97
N LEU A 31 14.72 -12.70 -30.89
CA LEU A 31 14.40 -13.13 -29.53
C LEU A 31 12.93 -12.89 -29.13
N ASN A 32 12.09 -12.42 -30.05
CA ASN A 32 10.69 -12.05 -29.82
C ASN A 32 10.51 -11.02 -28.68
N VAL A 33 11.43 -10.04 -28.62
CA VAL A 33 11.38 -8.90 -27.69
C VAL A 33 10.57 -7.79 -28.33
N GLU A 34 9.51 -7.33 -27.65
CA GLU A 34 8.65 -6.26 -28.14
C GLU A 34 9.24 -4.89 -27.83
N ASN A 35 9.79 -4.73 -26.64
CA ASN A 35 10.30 -3.45 -26.15
C ASN A 35 11.71 -3.61 -25.60
N LEU A 36 12.57 -2.64 -25.89
CA LEU A 36 13.95 -2.59 -25.41
C LEU A 36 14.20 -1.27 -24.66
N VAL A 37 14.77 -1.37 -23.46
CA VAL A 37 15.26 -0.23 -22.71
C VAL A 37 16.77 -0.22 -22.78
N VAL A 38 17.32 0.91 -23.21
CA VAL A 38 18.76 1.18 -23.29
C VAL A 38 19.08 2.41 -22.46
N GLY A 39 20.20 2.45 -21.75
CA GLY A 39 20.54 3.61 -20.97
C GLY A 39 21.98 3.64 -20.49
N GLU A 40 22.42 4.83 -20.12
CA GLU A 40 23.74 5.09 -19.58
C GLU A 40 23.67 5.96 -18.32
N VAL A 41 24.65 5.81 -17.44
CA VAL A 41 24.84 6.65 -16.27
C VAL A 41 26.23 7.27 -16.39
N THR A 42 26.30 8.61 -16.51
CA THR A 42 27.55 9.35 -16.66
C THR A 42 27.74 10.33 -15.50
N PRO A 43 28.95 10.57 -15.04
CA PRO A 43 29.24 11.63 -14.06
C PRO A 43 28.80 13.01 -14.58
N ASN A 44 28.23 13.84 -13.70
CA ASN A 44 27.76 15.18 -13.98
C ASN A 44 28.08 16.12 -12.82
N GLY A 45 29.39 16.51 -12.76
CA GLY A 45 29.91 17.31 -11.68
C GLY A 45 30.16 16.54 -10.36
N PRO A 46 30.61 17.22 -9.29
CA PRO A 46 30.94 16.59 -8.01
C PRO A 46 29.72 15.94 -7.35
N GLY A 47 29.75 14.61 -7.23
CA GLY A 47 28.66 13.82 -6.61
C GLY A 47 27.35 13.73 -7.41
N GLY A 48 27.32 14.32 -8.61
CA GLY A 48 26.19 14.25 -9.53
C GLY A 48 26.36 13.21 -10.62
N TYR A 49 25.24 12.75 -11.15
CA TYR A 49 25.15 11.85 -12.29
C TYR A 49 24.06 12.32 -13.25
N LEU A 50 24.22 11.99 -14.51
CA LEU A 50 23.21 12.11 -15.54
C LEU A 50 22.81 10.71 -15.96
N VAL A 51 21.55 10.34 -15.72
CA VAL A 51 20.97 9.07 -16.16
C VAL A 51 20.19 9.34 -17.43
N LYS A 52 20.58 8.70 -18.54
CA LYS A 52 19.82 8.72 -19.78
C LYS A 52 19.21 7.36 -20.03
N PHE A 53 17.98 7.33 -20.49
CA PHE A 53 17.37 6.10 -20.96
C PHE A 53 16.52 6.36 -22.20
N TYR A 54 16.36 5.32 -23.00
CA TYR A 54 15.55 5.29 -24.20
C TYR A 54 14.75 4.00 -24.21
N LEU A 55 13.47 4.11 -24.55
CA LEU A 55 12.55 3.00 -24.76
C LEU A 55 12.28 2.87 -26.25
N TYR A 56 12.48 1.69 -26.80
CA TYR A 56 12.26 1.38 -28.22
C TYR A 56 11.14 0.36 -28.38
N ASP A 57 10.32 0.54 -29.44
CA ASP A 57 9.52 -0.50 -30.06
C ASP A 57 10.42 -1.28 -31.04
N VAL A 58 10.73 -2.52 -30.70
CA VAL A 58 11.67 -3.34 -31.46
C VAL A 58 11.12 -3.73 -32.83
N PHE A 59 9.81 -3.97 -32.92
CA PHE A 59 9.19 -4.36 -34.21
C PHE A 59 9.13 -3.21 -35.19
N ARG A 60 8.81 -1.99 -34.72
CA ARG A 60 8.84 -0.77 -35.54
C ARG A 60 10.25 -0.24 -35.77
N GLY A 61 11.19 -0.55 -34.87
CA GLY A 61 12.53 -0.01 -34.91
C GLY A 61 12.59 1.48 -34.54
N GLU A 62 11.66 1.94 -33.73
CA GLU A 62 11.48 3.38 -33.41
C GLU A 62 11.64 3.59 -31.90
N GLN A 63 12.16 4.78 -31.55
CA GLN A 63 12.17 5.24 -30.18
C GLN A 63 10.77 5.69 -29.76
N VAL A 64 10.23 5.11 -28.72
CA VAL A 64 8.93 5.46 -28.14
C VAL A 64 9.06 6.66 -27.19
N THR A 65 10.07 6.62 -26.32
CA THR A 65 10.39 7.73 -25.39
C THR A 65 11.84 7.69 -24.97
N GLY A 66 12.31 8.78 -24.36
CA GLY A 66 13.64 8.86 -23.78
C GLY A 66 13.82 10.13 -22.97
N TYR A 67 14.56 10.03 -21.87
CA TYR A 67 14.80 11.13 -20.95
C TYR A 67 16.26 11.20 -20.51
N SER A 68 16.66 12.40 -20.09
CA SER A 68 17.94 12.68 -19.48
C SER A 68 17.69 13.30 -18.11
N LEU A 69 17.98 12.54 -17.05
CA LEU A 69 17.60 12.84 -15.67
C LEU A 69 18.86 13.12 -14.84
N PRO A 70 19.09 14.38 -14.40
CA PRO A 70 20.14 14.67 -13.45
C PRO A 70 19.77 14.07 -12.07
N THR A 71 20.75 13.48 -11.40
CA THR A 71 20.54 12.83 -10.11
C THR A 71 21.82 12.88 -9.24
N THR A 72 21.71 12.49 -7.99
CA THR A 72 22.83 12.32 -7.07
C THR A 72 23.03 10.86 -6.71
N VAL A 73 24.18 10.51 -6.07
CA VAL A 73 24.42 9.15 -5.56
C VAL A 73 23.28 8.67 -4.66
N ARG A 74 22.74 9.56 -3.84
CA ARG A 74 21.62 9.23 -2.92
C ARG A 74 20.34 8.90 -3.66
N ASP A 75 20.09 9.59 -4.77
CA ASP A 75 18.81 9.57 -5.48
C ASP A 75 18.79 8.61 -6.67
N LEU A 76 19.94 7.95 -6.97
CA LEU A 76 20.05 7.01 -8.11
C LEU A 76 18.93 5.95 -8.08
N ARG A 77 18.59 5.43 -6.89
CA ARG A 77 17.54 4.44 -6.75
C ARG A 77 16.15 5.04 -7.00
N ALA A 78 15.86 6.21 -6.44
CA ALA A 78 14.61 6.92 -6.69
C ALA A 78 14.47 7.25 -8.18
N THR A 79 15.57 7.67 -8.85
CA THR A 79 15.61 7.88 -10.30
C THR A 79 15.31 6.60 -11.08
N ALA A 80 15.84 5.44 -10.66
CA ALA A 80 15.55 4.15 -11.30
C ALA A 80 14.06 3.77 -11.15
N HIS A 81 13.46 4.01 -9.99
CA HIS A 81 12.01 3.81 -9.78
C HIS A 81 11.18 4.76 -10.64
N HIS A 82 11.56 6.02 -10.72
CA HIS A 82 10.89 7.00 -11.59
C HIS A 82 10.98 6.62 -13.08
N ILE A 83 12.13 6.15 -13.55
CA ILE A 83 12.27 5.59 -14.90
C ILE A 83 11.34 4.40 -15.12
N ALA A 84 11.23 3.51 -14.12
CA ALA A 84 10.31 2.37 -14.19
C ALA A 84 8.84 2.82 -14.27
N ASP A 85 8.46 3.90 -13.56
CA ASP A 85 7.13 4.49 -13.65
C ASP A 85 6.87 5.07 -15.04
N ILE A 86 7.81 5.83 -15.61
CA ILE A 86 7.70 6.38 -16.98
C ILE A 86 7.53 5.25 -18.01
N ILE A 87 8.36 4.22 -17.95
CA ILE A 87 8.28 3.07 -18.87
C ILE A 87 6.93 2.35 -18.71
N TYR A 88 6.50 2.14 -17.47
CA TYR A 88 5.22 1.48 -17.19
C TYR A 88 4.05 2.27 -17.76
N GLU A 89 4.01 3.58 -17.52
CA GLU A 89 2.96 4.47 -18.02
C GLU A 89 2.96 4.55 -19.54
N THR A 90 4.13 4.68 -20.16
CA THR A 90 4.28 4.70 -21.62
C THR A 90 3.73 3.44 -22.29
N LEU A 91 3.99 2.27 -21.70
CA LEU A 91 3.60 0.98 -22.27
C LEU A 91 2.16 0.56 -21.92
N THR A 92 1.59 1.05 -20.82
CA THR A 92 0.28 0.59 -20.33
C THR A 92 -0.80 1.68 -20.34
N GLY A 93 -0.43 2.94 -20.46
CA GLY A 93 -1.33 4.09 -20.29
C GLY A 93 -1.76 4.32 -18.84
N GLN A 94 -1.19 3.60 -17.87
CA GLN A 94 -1.50 3.75 -16.44
C GLN A 94 -0.25 4.21 -15.68
N PRO A 95 -0.36 5.11 -14.71
CA PRO A 95 0.77 5.53 -13.89
C PRO A 95 1.45 4.33 -13.21
N GLY A 96 2.77 4.32 -13.14
CA GLY A 96 3.51 3.35 -12.35
C GLY A 96 3.34 3.58 -10.84
N ALA A 97 3.77 2.64 -10.01
CA ALA A 97 3.78 2.77 -8.55
C ALA A 97 5.12 2.32 -7.95
N PHE A 98 6.20 2.39 -8.73
CA PHE A 98 7.54 1.95 -8.28
C PHE A 98 8.20 2.98 -7.38
N ALA A 99 8.02 4.28 -7.65
CA ALA A 99 8.54 5.39 -6.84
C ALA A 99 7.67 5.69 -5.61
N THR A 100 6.85 4.75 -5.15
CA THR A 100 6.02 4.87 -3.96
C THR A 100 6.66 4.17 -2.75
N ARG A 101 6.02 4.27 -1.58
CA ARG A 101 6.51 3.69 -0.34
C ARG A 101 5.48 2.77 0.29
N ILE A 102 5.93 1.96 1.23
CA ILE A 102 5.08 1.16 2.10
C ILE A 102 5.38 1.51 3.55
N ALA A 103 4.36 1.55 4.41
CA ALA A 103 4.55 1.53 5.85
C ALA A 103 4.09 0.18 6.39
N TYR A 104 4.73 -0.30 7.43
CA TYR A 104 4.42 -1.58 8.07
C TYR A 104 4.91 -1.60 9.51
N VAL A 105 4.36 -2.50 10.29
CA VAL A 105 4.78 -2.74 11.66
C VAL A 105 5.69 -3.97 11.68
N THR A 106 6.76 -3.91 12.45
CA THR A 106 7.62 -5.06 12.73
C THR A 106 7.77 -5.24 14.24
N SER A 107 7.86 -6.50 14.70
CA SER A 107 8.20 -6.81 16.06
C SER A 107 9.40 -7.75 16.11
N GLU A 108 10.29 -7.50 17.06
CA GLU A 108 11.47 -8.30 17.29
C GLU A 108 11.68 -8.53 18.78
N ARG A 109 12.02 -9.77 19.14
CA ARG A 109 12.40 -10.13 20.51
C ARG A 109 13.90 -10.30 20.57
N SER A 110 14.58 -9.40 21.28
CA SER A 110 16.03 -9.40 21.41
C SER A 110 16.48 -9.45 22.86
N GLY A 111 17.75 -9.89 23.05
CA GLY A 111 18.40 -9.97 24.36
C GLY A 111 18.02 -11.19 25.20
N LYS A 112 18.70 -11.34 26.34
CA LYS A 112 18.48 -12.45 27.31
C LYS A 112 17.07 -12.38 27.91
N ASP A 113 16.53 -11.19 28.10
CA ASP A 113 15.22 -10.95 28.71
C ASP A 113 14.06 -11.02 27.71
N LYS A 114 14.34 -11.36 26.44
CA LYS A 114 13.34 -11.46 25.34
C LYS A 114 12.41 -10.24 25.25
N LYS A 115 12.95 -9.06 25.54
CA LYS A 115 12.18 -7.82 25.44
C LYS A 115 11.73 -7.61 24.01
N GLU A 116 10.42 -7.41 23.83
CA GLU A 116 9.84 -7.13 22.51
C GLU A 116 10.01 -5.65 22.18
N THR A 117 10.48 -5.37 20.96
CA THR A 117 10.51 -4.04 20.38
C THR A 117 9.59 -4.04 19.17
N VAL A 118 8.63 -3.14 19.17
CA VAL A 118 7.68 -2.96 18.08
C VAL A 118 8.01 -1.65 17.38
N GLU A 119 8.11 -1.69 16.06
CA GLU A 119 8.46 -0.52 15.27
C GLU A 119 7.49 -0.31 14.11
N LEU A 120 7.13 0.95 13.88
CA LEU A 120 6.53 1.40 12.63
C LEU A 120 7.65 1.83 11.70
N ARG A 121 7.75 1.16 10.55
CA ARG A 121 8.78 1.41 9.54
C ARG A 121 8.18 1.86 8.21
N ILE A 122 8.94 2.64 7.46
CA ILE A 122 8.64 3.02 6.08
C ILE A 122 9.80 2.55 5.20
N ALA A 123 9.47 1.98 4.04
CA ALA A 123 10.45 1.54 3.04
C ALA A 123 9.95 1.88 1.63
N ASP A 124 10.82 1.73 0.63
CA ASP A 124 10.41 1.74 -0.78
C ASP A 124 9.36 0.64 -1.04
N ALA A 125 8.56 0.78 -2.09
CA ALA A 125 7.50 -0.16 -2.43
C ALA A 125 7.97 -1.62 -2.61
N ASP A 126 9.24 -1.84 -2.87
CA ASP A 126 9.87 -3.16 -2.95
C ASP A 126 10.50 -3.66 -1.63
N GLY A 127 10.37 -2.87 -0.55
CA GLY A 127 10.86 -3.17 0.79
C GLY A 127 12.31 -2.74 1.06
N TYR A 128 12.96 -2.02 0.15
CA TYR A 128 14.33 -1.55 0.34
C TYR A 128 14.40 -0.30 1.22
N GLY A 129 15.52 -0.14 1.95
CA GLY A 129 15.84 1.05 2.72
C GLY A 129 14.86 1.36 3.86
N PRO A 130 14.51 0.37 4.72
CA PRO A 130 13.56 0.60 5.79
C PRO A 130 14.07 1.66 6.78
N GLN A 131 13.19 2.58 7.14
CA GLN A 131 13.44 3.62 8.14
C GLN A 131 12.44 3.48 9.28
N THR A 132 12.91 3.44 10.52
CA THR A 132 12.06 3.42 11.71
C THR A 132 11.51 4.82 11.96
N ILE A 133 10.18 4.90 12.02
CA ILE A 133 9.43 6.14 12.30
C ILE A 133 9.08 6.25 13.78
N VAL A 134 8.67 5.13 14.37
CA VAL A 134 8.34 5.00 15.78
C VAL A 134 8.88 3.69 16.31
N SER A 135 9.42 3.69 17.52
CA SER A 135 9.83 2.49 18.24
C SER A 135 9.20 2.49 19.65
N SER A 136 8.68 1.35 20.08
CA SER A 136 7.99 1.19 21.37
C SER A 136 8.22 -0.21 21.92
N SER A 137 8.12 -0.37 23.25
CA SER A 137 7.97 -1.69 23.89
C SER A 137 6.52 -2.19 23.89
N GLU A 138 5.59 -1.33 23.53
CA GLU A 138 4.17 -1.61 23.50
C GLU A 138 3.68 -1.71 22.05
N PRO A 139 2.55 -2.37 21.81
CA PRO A 139 2.03 -2.53 20.45
C PRO A 139 1.82 -1.22 19.69
N ILE A 140 2.19 -1.24 18.42
CA ILE A 140 1.83 -0.24 17.41
C ILE A 140 1.01 -0.97 16.36
N MET A 141 -0.10 -0.35 15.91
CA MET A 141 -1.06 -1.00 15.00
C MET A 141 -1.69 0.00 14.02
N SER A 142 -2.29 -0.55 12.98
CA SER A 142 -3.18 0.15 12.03
C SER A 142 -2.59 1.46 11.46
N PRO A 143 -1.39 1.40 10.85
CA PRO A 143 -0.85 2.56 10.17
C PRO A 143 -1.74 2.99 9.00
N ALA A 144 -1.90 4.29 8.80
CA ALA A 144 -2.69 4.87 7.72
C ALA A 144 -2.04 6.15 7.21
N TRP A 145 -1.72 6.21 5.93
CA TRP A 145 -1.15 7.38 5.27
C TRP A 145 -2.18 8.49 5.09
N SER A 146 -1.76 9.74 5.31
CA SER A 146 -2.52 10.89 4.80
C SER A 146 -2.51 10.90 3.27
N PRO A 147 -3.54 11.43 2.59
CA PRO A 147 -3.66 11.39 1.14
C PRO A 147 -2.55 12.16 0.40
N ASP A 148 -1.87 13.08 1.07
CA ASP A 148 -0.69 13.80 0.56
C ASP A 148 0.64 13.08 0.83
N GLY A 149 0.61 11.95 1.55
CA GLY A 149 1.79 11.16 1.92
C GLY A 149 2.74 11.82 2.91
N ARG A 150 2.35 12.93 3.57
CA ARG A 150 3.20 13.68 4.50
C ARG A 150 3.06 13.24 5.94
N GLN A 151 1.93 12.65 6.28
CA GLN A 151 1.62 12.22 7.64
C GLN A 151 1.23 10.75 7.67
N ILE A 152 1.38 10.14 8.83
CA ILE A 152 0.90 8.80 9.12
C ILE A 152 0.13 8.80 10.44
N ALA A 153 -1.09 8.24 10.41
CA ALA A 153 -1.85 7.95 11.62
C ALA A 153 -1.57 6.51 12.04
N TYR A 154 -1.57 6.23 13.33
CA TYR A 154 -1.38 4.89 13.87
C TYR A 154 -1.96 4.78 15.29
N VAL A 155 -2.20 3.57 15.73
CA VAL A 155 -2.56 3.26 17.12
C VAL A 155 -1.30 2.91 17.89
N SER A 156 -1.14 3.49 19.10
CA SER A 156 -0.05 3.14 20.02
C SER A 156 -0.59 2.87 21.41
N PHE A 157 -0.02 1.87 22.07
CA PHE A 157 -0.32 1.49 23.46
C PHE A 157 0.70 2.02 24.46
N GLU A 158 1.54 2.96 24.08
CA GLU A 158 2.65 3.49 24.93
C GLU A 158 2.23 4.00 26.33
N ASN A 159 0.95 4.24 26.56
CA ASN A 159 0.41 4.65 27.86
C ASN A 159 -0.56 3.60 28.44
N ALA A 160 -0.34 2.32 28.17
CA ALA A 160 -1.18 1.18 28.58
C ALA A 160 -2.63 1.24 28.07
N GLN A 161 -2.99 2.25 27.28
CA GLN A 161 -4.30 2.39 26.65
C GLN A 161 -4.11 2.72 25.16
N PRO A 162 -4.93 2.14 24.27
CA PRO A 162 -4.85 2.45 22.85
C PRO A 162 -5.16 3.94 22.63
N SER A 163 -4.29 4.60 21.91
CA SER A 163 -4.43 6.00 21.53
C SER A 163 -4.12 6.15 20.05
N ILE A 164 -4.82 7.04 19.36
CA ILE A 164 -4.53 7.35 17.96
C ILE A 164 -3.60 8.54 17.91
N TRP A 165 -2.49 8.36 17.22
CA TRP A 165 -1.47 9.37 16.97
C TRP A 165 -1.41 9.71 15.48
N VAL A 166 -1.04 10.95 15.19
CA VAL A 166 -0.64 11.40 13.85
C VAL A 166 0.77 11.94 13.95
N GLN A 167 1.62 11.51 13.03
CA GLN A 167 3.01 11.94 12.94
C GLN A 167 3.30 12.54 11.58
N GLU A 168 3.94 13.70 11.56
CA GLU A 168 4.51 14.31 10.37
C GLU A 168 5.86 13.65 10.05
N LEU A 169 6.02 13.16 8.82
CA LEU A 169 7.17 12.34 8.47
C LEU A 169 8.45 13.15 8.28
N LEU A 170 8.34 14.40 7.81
CA LEU A 170 9.50 15.26 7.58
C LEU A 170 10.15 15.72 8.88
N THR A 171 9.35 16.13 9.85
CA THR A 171 9.83 16.70 11.11
C THR A 171 9.89 15.71 12.26
N GLY A 172 9.21 14.57 12.14
CA GLY A 172 9.03 13.60 13.21
C GLY A 172 8.04 14.06 14.30
N LYS A 173 7.46 15.26 14.16
CA LYS A 173 6.49 15.78 15.13
C LYS A 173 5.25 14.91 15.15
N ARG A 174 4.85 14.43 16.34
CA ARG A 174 3.66 13.62 16.54
C ARG A 174 2.68 14.25 17.49
N GLU A 175 1.41 14.00 17.27
CA GLU A 175 0.31 14.52 18.07
C GLU A 175 -0.68 13.41 18.39
N LYS A 176 -1.12 13.35 19.66
CA LYS A 176 -2.16 12.43 20.09
C LYS A 176 -3.54 13.02 19.74
N LEU A 177 -4.30 12.29 18.90
CA LEU A 177 -5.63 12.72 18.49
C LEU A 177 -6.72 12.24 19.44
N THR A 178 -6.65 10.97 19.85
CA THR A 178 -7.66 10.37 20.75
C THR A 178 -7.01 9.52 21.81
N SER A 179 -7.68 9.42 22.96
CA SER A 179 -7.29 8.60 24.11
C SER A 179 -8.53 8.35 24.99
N PHE A 180 -9.67 8.01 24.35
CA PHE A 180 -10.90 7.71 25.07
C PHE A 180 -10.79 6.36 25.79
N LYS A 181 -11.62 6.17 26.82
CA LYS A 181 -11.72 4.87 27.48
C LYS A 181 -12.18 3.80 26.49
N GLY A 182 -11.54 2.63 26.52
CA GLY A 182 -11.84 1.53 25.63
C GLY A 182 -11.07 1.59 24.29
N ILE A 183 -11.70 1.13 23.23
CA ILE A 183 -11.07 1.03 21.90
C ILE A 183 -10.88 2.42 21.28
N ASN A 184 -9.66 2.69 20.82
CA ASN A 184 -9.28 3.77 19.93
C ASN A 184 -8.47 3.12 18.82
N GLY A 185 -9.05 2.94 17.65
CA GLY A 185 -8.43 2.07 16.64
C GLY A 185 -8.78 2.39 15.20
N ALA A 186 -8.10 1.70 14.30
CA ALA A 186 -8.34 1.65 12.87
C ALA A 186 -8.55 3.05 12.22
N PRO A 187 -7.60 3.98 12.35
CA PRO A 187 -7.71 5.28 11.72
C PRO A 187 -7.69 5.16 10.19
N ALA A 188 -8.54 5.93 9.52
CA ALA A 188 -8.58 6.02 8.06
C ALA A 188 -8.82 7.47 7.63
N TRP A 189 -7.92 8.01 6.80
CA TRP A 189 -8.00 9.37 6.30
C TRP A 189 -9.05 9.52 5.20
N SER A 190 -9.78 10.64 5.24
CA SER A 190 -10.61 11.03 4.10
C SER A 190 -9.74 11.41 2.90
N PRO A 191 -10.23 11.26 1.66
CA PRO A 191 -9.44 11.57 0.44
C PRO A 191 -8.97 13.03 0.37
N ASP A 192 -9.67 13.97 1.01
CA ASP A 192 -9.31 15.38 1.10
C ASP A 192 -8.39 15.72 2.30
N GLY A 193 -8.06 14.72 3.14
CA GLY A 193 -7.22 14.89 4.33
C GLY A 193 -7.83 15.67 5.49
N ARG A 194 -9.11 16.08 5.40
CA ARG A 194 -9.75 16.90 6.44
C ARG A 194 -10.31 16.10 7.61
N PHE A 195 -10.66 14.85 7.34
CA PHE A 195 -11.31 13.98 8.31
C PHE A 195 -10.53 12.69 8.53
N LEU A 196 -10.70 12.15 9.74
CA LEU A 196 -10.22 10.83 10.09
C LEU A 196 -11.40 9.98 10.58
N ALA A 197 -11.69 8.86 9.91
CA ALA A 197 -12.61 7.87 10.41
C ALA A 197 -11.89 6.98 11.42
N LEU A 198 -12.57 6.60 12.49
CA LEU A 198 -12.02 5.93 13.66
C LEU A 198 -13.00 4.86 14.16
N THR A 199 -12.46 3.81 14.77
CA THR A 199 -13.23 2.90 15.63
C THR A 199 -13.07 3.32 17.09
N LEU A 200 -14.17 3.69 17.75
CA LEU A 200 -14.16 4.07 19.18
C LEU A 200 -15.24 3.30 19.92
N SER A 201 -14.95 2.86 21.15
CA SER A 201 -15.95 2.24 22.04
C SER A 201 -16.30 3.11 23.24
N LYS A 202 -16.06 4.43 23.16
CA LYS A 202 -16.27 5.38 24.25
C LYS A 202 -17.73 5.47 24.75
N ASP A 203 -18.68 5.12 23.90
CA ASP A 203 -20.13 5.14 24.20
C ASP A 203 -20.66 3.73 24.56
N GLY A 204 -19.77 2.75 24.84
CA GLY A 204 -20.09 1.41 25.32
C GLY A 204 -19.94 0.31 24.27
N ASN A 205 -20.13 0.62 22.98
CA ASN A 205 -19.97 -0.30 21.85
C ASN A 205 -18.95 0.23 20.85
N PRO A 206 -18.15 -0.63 20.17
CA PRO A 206 -17.33 -0.20 19.06
C PRO A 206 -18.17 0.27 17.88
N ASP A 207 -18.11 1.56 17.59
CA ASP A 207 -18.80 2.22 16.49
C ASP A 207 -17.81 3.02 15.65
N ILE A 208 -18.24 3.38 14.43
CA ILE A 208 -17.47 4.24 13.53
C ILE A 208 -17.76 5.70 13.84
N PHE A 209 -16.69 6.45 14.06
CA PHE A 209 -16.71 7.90 14.28
C PHE A 209 -15.94 8.60 13.17
N VAL A 210 -16.31 9.84 12.88
CA VAL A 210 -15.58 10.75 12.00
C VAL A 210 -15.16 11.98 12.80
N MET A 211 -13.85 12.26 12.79
CA MET A 211 -13.23 13.42 13.40
C MET A 211 -12.86 14.45 12.34
N ASP A 212 -13.27 15.70 12.51
CA ASP A 212 -12.68 16.85 11.82
C ASP A 212 -11.35 17.17 12.52
N ILE A 213 -10.24 16.99 11.80
CA ILE A 213 -8.89 17.09 12.38
C ILE A 213 -8.58 18.51 12.84
N ALA A 214 -8.95 19.51 12.04
CA ALA A 214 -8.67 20.92 12.36
C ALA A 214 -9.53 21.43 13.53
N ARG A 215 -10.81 21.03 13.57
CA ARG A 215 -11.75 21.47 14.61
C ARG A 215 -11.74 20.61 15.85
N ARG A 216 -11.12 19.44 15.80
CA ARG A 216 -11.16 18.43 16.88
C ARG A 216 -12.59 18.00 17.25
N SER A 217 -13.52 18.16 16.34
CA SER A 217 -14.91 17.75 16.56
C SER A 217 -15.11 16.30 16.09
N LEU A 218 -15.83 15.54 16.92
CA LEU A 218 -16.06 14.10 16.72
C LEU A 218 -17.56 13.84 16.54
N ARG A 219 -17.91 13.06 15.51
CA ARG A 219 -19.29 12.66 15.24
C ARG A 219 -19.37 11.15 15.06
N ALA A 220 -20.28 10.48 15.77
CA ALA A 220 -20.59 9.09 15.51
C ALA A 220 -21.27 8.96 14.13
N LEU A 221 -20.77 8.05 13.32
CA LEU A 221 -21.35 7.72 12.01
C LEU A 221 -22.27 6.50 12.08
N THR A 222 -21.89 5.52 12.91
CA THR A 222 -22.76 4.37 13.23
C THR A 222 -23.15 4.39 14.71
N ARG A 223 -24.30 3.79 15.01
CA ARG A 223 -24.84 3.56 16.36
C ARG A 223 -25.68 2.31 16.30
N HIS A 224 -25.05 1.18 16.50
CA HIS A 224 -25.70 -0.12 16.44
C HIS A 224 -25.21 -1.02 17.58
N GLY A 225 -25.98 -2.02 18.01
CA GLY A 225 -25.54 -2.97 19.05
C GLY A 225 -24.46 -3.96 18.58
N ALA A 226 -24.16 -3.99 17.28
CA ALA A 226 -23.11 -4.81 16.70
C ALA A 226 -21.74 -4.09 16.78
N ILE A 227 -20.67 -4.85 16.64
CA ILE A 227 -19.30 -4.34 16.57
C ILE A 227 -19.05 -3.78 15.17
N ASP A 228 -18.89 -2.45 15.05
CA ASP A 228 -18.53 -1.75 13.84
C ASP A 228 -17.07 -1.29 13.95
N THR A 229 -16.22 -1.75 13.03
CA THR A 229 -14.75 -1.51 13.09
C THR A 229 -14.12 -1.39 11.70
N GLU A 230 -12.84 -0.98 11.66
CA GLU A 230 -12.02 -0.96 10.44
C GLU A 230 -12.65 -0.16 9.29
N PRO A 231 -12.94 1.13 9.50
CA PRO A 231 -13.50 1.97 8.45
C PRO A 231 -12.49 2.22 7.33
N ALA A 232 -12.98 2.31 6.08
CA ALA A 232 -12.22 2.76 4.94
C ALA A 232 -13.06 3.70 4.07
N TRP A 233 -12.49 4.83 3.67
CA TRP A 233 -13.16 5.82 2.84
C TRP A 233 -13.25 5.38 1.39
N ALA A 234 -14.40 5.62 0.77
CA ALA A 234 -14.50 5.59 -0.67
C ALA A 234 -13.69 6.76 -1.27
N PRO A 235 -13.05 6.58 -2.44
CA PRO A 235 -12.22 7.63 -3.06
C PRO A 235 -12.97 8.92 -3.38
N ASP A 236 -14.29 8.87 -3.54
CA ASP A 236 -15.14 10.05 -3.74
C ASP A 236 -15.45 10.85 -2.45
N GLY A 237 -15.02 10.34 -1.29
CA GLY A 237 -15.24 10.95 0.01
C GLY A 237 -16.69 10.95 0.50
N LYS A 238 -17.63 10.31 -0.22
CA LYS A 238 -19.07 10.36 0.09
C LYS A 238 -19.56 9.22 0.98
N SER A 239 -18.79 8.15 1.10
CA SER A 239 -19.17 6.98 1.88
C SER A 239 -17.95 6.30 2.49
N LEU A 240 -18.23 5.44 3.48
CA LEU A 240 -17.26 4.54 4.08
C LEU A 240 -17.74 3.10 3.94
N VAL A 241 -16.80 2.16 3.83
CA VAL A 241 -17.04 0.76 4.15
C VAL A 241 -16.42 0.44 5.50
N PHE A 242 -16.96 -0.55 6.19
CA PHE A 242 -16.49 -0.97 7.50
C PHE A 242 -16.84 -2.43 7.75
N THR A 243 -16.18 -3.07 8.69
CA THR A 243 -16.47 -4.42 9.16
C THR A 243 -17.57 -4.36 10.22
N SER A 244 -18.61 -5.19 10.09
CA SER A 244 -19.67 -5.29 11.08
C SER A 244 -20.16 -6.73 11.25
N ASP A 245 -20.50 -7.12 12.47
CA ASP A 245 -21.09 -8.43 12.78
C ASP A 245 -22.62 -8.38 12.95
N ARG A 246 -23.29 -7.28 12.54
CA ARG A 246 -24.75 -7.09 12.64
C ARG A 246 -25.60 -8.16 11.95
N GLY A 247 -25.02 -8.88 11.00
CA GLY A 247 -25.64 -10.02 10.32
C GLY A 247 -25.29 -11.38 10.90
N GLY A 248 -24.72 -11.44 12.12
CA GLY A 248 -24.32 -12.65 12.83
C GLY A 248 -22.85 -13.05 12.61
N SER A 249 -22.25 -12.77 11.46
CA SER A 249 -20.83 -12.92 11.19
C SER A 249 -20.26 -11.63 10.61
N ARG A 250 -18.95 -11.44 10.74
CA ARG A 250 -18.30 -10.25 10.21
C ARG A 250 -18.41 -10.19 8.70
N GLN A 251 -18.93 -9.06 8.22
CA GLN A 251 -19.11 -8.76 6.81
C GLN A 251 -18.82 -7.28 6.55
N ILE A 252 -18.64 -6.91 5.29
CA ILE A 252 -18.41 -5.53 4.90
C ILE A 252 -19.75 -4.84 4.68
N TYR A 253 -19.90 -3.70 5.34
CA TYR A 253 -21.06 -2.81 5.24
C TYR A 253 -20.60 -1.45 4.71
N LYS A 254 -21.52 -0.73 4.11
CA LYS A 254 -21.32 0.63 3.57
C LYS A 254 -22.31 1.60 4.21
N VAL A 255 -21.84 2.80 4.53
CA VAL A 255 -22.65 3.90 5.07
C VAL A 255 -22.28 5.22 4.38
N SER A 256 -23.25 6.11 4.17
CA SER A 256 -22.99 7.47 3.72
C SER A 256 -22.27 8.28 4.80
N VAL A 257 -21.36 9.16 4.40
CA VAL A 257 -20.71 10.10 5.33
C VAL A 257 -21.73 11.06 5.96
N SER A 258 -22.84 11.37 5.29
CA SER A 258 -23.94 12.15 5.86
C SER A 258 -24.75 11.41 6.94
N GLY A 259 -24.49 10.11 7.13
CA GLY A 259 -25.24 9.23 8.02
C GLY A 259 -26.32 8.45 7.28
N GLY A 260 -27.20 7.79 8.02
CA GLY A 260 -28.25 6.92 7.51
C GLY A 260 -27.97 5.44 7.78
N GLU A 261 -28.79 4.56 7.22
CA GLU A 261 -28.68 3.12 7.41
C GLU A 261 -27.47 2.55 6.65
N ALA A 262 -26.77 1.62 7.30
CA ALA A 262 -25.69 0.88 6.69
C ALA A 262 -26.22 -0.31 5.89
N SER A 263 -25.75 -0.48 4.67
CA SER A 263 -26.09 -1.60 3.79
C SER A 263 -24.95 -2.60 3.67
N ARG A 264 -25.28 -3.91 3.64
CA ARG A 264 -24.29 -4.97 3.45
C ARG A 264 -23.72 -4.94 2.02
N VAL A 265 -22.41 -5.09 1.90
CA VAL A 265 -21.69 -5.07 0.62
C VAL A 265 -21.14 -6.44 0.25
N SER A 266 -20.60 -7.22 1.21
CA SER A 266 -20.07 -8.56 0.96
C SER A 266 -21.12 -9.62 1.28
N PHE A 267 -21.35 -10.55 0.36
CA PHE A 267 -22.32 -11.65 0.50
C PHE A 267 -21.65 -13.03 0.38
N GLU A 268 -20.54 -13.10 -0.34
CA GLU A 268 -19.74 -14.31 -0.50
C GLU A 268 -18.85 -14.54 0.73
N GLY A 269 -18.65 -15.83 1.07
CA GLY A 269 -17.83 -16.23 2.23
C GLY A 269 -18.56 -16.06 3.58
N SER A 270 -18.10 -16.81 4.57
CA SER A 270 -18.67 -16.77 5.94
C SER A 270 -18.11 -15.65 6.81
N TYR A 271 -17.03 -14.99 6.38
CA TYR A 271 -16.32 -13.95 7.11
C TYR A 271 -15.60 -13.04 6.13
N ASN A 272 -15.84 -11.74 6.24
CA ASN A 272 -15.13 -10.71 5.51
C ASN A 272 -14.85 -9.52 6.43
N ALA A 273 -13.61 -9.02 6.45
CA ALA A 273 -13.19 -7.95 7.34
C ALA A 273 -12.10 -7.09 6.70
N ARG A 274 -11.86 -5.91 7.26
CA ARG A 274 -10.74 -5.01 6.93
C ARG A 274 -10.66 -4.70 5.43
N ALA A 275 -11.80 -4.23 4.88
CA ALA A 275 -11.85 -3.85 3.47
C ALA A 275 -11.19 -2.50 3.21
N SER A 276 -10.57 -2.37 2.03
CA SER A 276 -10.14 -1.09 1.48
C SER A 276 -10.52 -0.96 0.01
N PHE A 277 -10.74 0.27 -0.44
CA PHE A 277 -11.05 0.54 -1.84
C PHE A 277 -9.82 0.55 -2.73
N ALA A 278 -9.98 0.07 -3.95
CA ALA A 278 -9.08 0.42 -5.04
C ALA A 278 -9.19 1.94 -5.33
N PRO A 279 -8.13 2.57 -5.87
CA PRO A 279 -8.11 4.03 -6.12
C PRO A 279 -9.22 4.53 -7.03
N ASP A 280 -9.72 3.68 -7.94
CA ASP A 280 -10.84 3.98 -8.85
C ASP A 280 -12.24 3.81 -8.22
N GLY A 281 -12.29 3.30 -6.99
CA GLY A 281 -13.53 3.04 -6.27
C GLY A 281 -14.37 1.85 -6.76
N ARG A 282 -13.90 1.11 -7.79
CA ARG A 282 -14.64 -0.03 -8.36
C ARG A 282 -14.48 -1.31 -7.56
N MET A 283 -13.31 -1.50 -6.97
CA MET A 283 -12.96 -2.75 -6.32
C MET A 283 -12.71 -2.54 -4.84
N LEU A 284 -13.08 -3.53 -4.04
CA LEU A 284 -12.63 -3.69 -2.66
C LEU A 284 -11.62 -4.83 -2.59
N THR A 285 -10.61 -4.69 -1.73
CA THR A 285 -9.87 -5.83 -1.18
C THR A 285 -10.25 -6.02 0.27
N MET A 286 -10.21 -7.25 0.77
CA MET A 286 -10.59 -7.59 2.13
C MET A 286 -9.92 -8.87 2.61
N VAL A 287 -9.92 -9.10 3.91
CA VAL A 287 -9.61 -10.39 4.50
C VAL A 287 -10.87 -11.25 4.47
N THR A 288 -10.76 -12.46 3.97
CA THR A 288 -11.84 -13.46 3.96
C THR A 288 -11.41 -14.75 4.65
N ARG A 289 -12.36 -15.58 5.05
CA ARG A 289 -12.07 -16.90 5.65
C ARG A 289 -12.54 -18.02 4.73
N VAL A 290 -11.58 -18.84 4.29
CA VAL A 290 -11.78 -20.01 3.42
C VAL A 290 -11.14 -21.22 4.11
N ASP A 291 -11.93 -22.29 4.34
CA ASP A 291 -11.47 -23.52 4.98
C ASP A 291 -10.74 -23.29 6.31
N GLY A 292 -11.25 -22.35 7.11
CA GLY A 292 -10.67 -21.98 8.40
C GLY A 292 -9.43 -21.10 8.33
N GLN A 293 -8.92 -20.77 7.14
CA GLN A 293 -7.73 -19.94 6.89
C GLN A 293 -8.12 -18.53 6.46
N TYR A 294 -7.35 -17.53 6.88
CA TYR A 294 -7.54 -16.15 6.46
C TYR A 294 -6.77 -15.88 5.18
N ARG A 295 -7.44 -15.32 4.18
CA ARG A 295 -6.90 -15.03 2.85
C ARG A 295 -7.33 -13.65 2.39
N ILE A 296 -6.64 -13.14 1.39
CA ILE A 296 -7.02 -11.89 0.73
C ILE A 296 -8.01 -12.21 -0.38
N ALA A 297 -9.09 -11.44 -0.42
CA ALA A 297 -10.07 -11.47 -1.50
C ALA A 297 -10.27 -10.09 -2.11
N THR A 298 -10.79 -10.06 -3.32
CA THR A 298 -11.28 -8.86 -4.01
C THR A 298 -12.76 -9.01 -4.34
N LEU A 299 -13.46 -7.87 -4.40
CA LEU A 299 -14.85 -7.76 -4.81
C LEU A 299 -15.01 -6.59 -5.77
N ASP A 300 -15.40 -6.83 -7.01
CA ASP A 300 -15.82 -5.77 -7.93
C ASP A 300 -17.25 -5.34 -7.55
N LEU A 301 -17.43 -4.06 -7.26
CA LEU A 301 -18.70 -3.54 -6.75
C LEU A 301 -19.81 -3.44 -7.81
N ALA A 302 -19.42 -3.36 -9.09
CA ALA A 302 -20.36 -3.26 -10.19
C ALA A 302 -20.83 -4.64 -10.68
N THR A 303 -19.87 -5.58 -10.89
CA THR A 303 -20.15 -6.91 -11.42
C THR A 303 -20.45 -7.94 -10.34
N ARG A 304 -20.11 -7.64 -9.08
CA ARG A 304 -20.15 -8.56 -7.93
C ARG A 304 -19.18 -9.74 -8.06
N ASP A 305 -18.18 -9.63 -8.95
CA ASP A 305 -17.15 -10.65 -9.08
C ASP A 305 -16.28 -10.68 -7.81
N TYR A 306 -16.34 -11.82 -7.13
CA TYR A 306 -15.59 -12.07 -5.90
C TYR A 306 -14.51 -13.10 -6.15
N ARG A 307 -13.26 -12.77 -5.81
CA ARG A 307 -12.10 -13.65 -6.03
C ARG A 307 -11.21 -13.75 -4.82
N VAL A 308 -10.80 -14.96 -4.46
CA VAL A 308 -9.74 -15.20 -3.48
C VAL A 308 -8.39 -15.06 -4.18
N MET A 309 -7.56 -14.13 -3.70
CA MET A 309 -6.33 -13.69 -4.37
C MET A 309 -5.06 -14.31 -3.79
N SER A 310 -5.13 -14.85 -2.57
CA SER A 310 -3.96 -15.39 -1.86
C SER A 310 -4.20 -16.82 -1.40
N THR A 311 -3.12 -17.53 -1.10
CA THR A 311 -3.13 -18.95 -0.74
C THR A 311 -2.50 -19.23 0.63
N GLY A 312 -2.18 -18.20 1.40
CA GLY A 312 -1.60 -18.32 2.74
C GLY A 312 -2.57 -18.88 3.76
N ARG A 313 -2.05 -19.16 4.96
CA ARG A 313 -2.87 -19.63 6.09
C ARG A 313 -3.40 -18.48 6.94
N LEU A 314 -2.64 -17.40 7.01
CA LEU A 314 -2.93 -16.20 7.78
C LEU A 314 -2.45 -15.00 6.97
N ASP A 315 -3.29 -14.58 6.03
CA ASP A 315 -3.06 -13.39 5.22
C ASP A 315 -3.94 -12.26 5.75
N GLU A 316 -3.35 -11.08 5.96
CA GLU A 316 -4.03 -9.98 6.63
C GLU A 316 -3.61 -8.62 6.08
N SER A 317 -4.41 -7.60 6.40
CA SER A 317 -4.10 -6.18 6.15
C SER A 317 -3.81 -5.87 4.68
N PRO A 318 -4.74 -6.20 3.76
CA PRO A 318 -4.55 -5.88 2.35
C PRO A 318 -4.62 -4.37 2.10
N SER A 319 -3.72 -3.87 1.24
CA SER A 319 -3.68 -2.47 0.80
C SER A 319 -3.36 -2.39 -0.68
N PHE A 320 -4.14 -1.63 -1.44
CA PHE A 320 -3.87 -1.40 -2.86
C PHE A 320 -2.67 -0.49 -3.07
N ALA A 321 -1.92 -0.76 -4.13
CA ALA A 321 -1.02 0.21 -4.74
C ALA A 321 -1.84 1.42 -5.27
N PRO A 322 -1.26 2.64 -5.31
CA PRO A 322 -2.01 3.83 -5.69
C PRO A 322 -2.47 3.86 -7.16
N ASN A 323 -1.95 2.97 -8.00
CA ASN A 323 -2.46 2.73 -9.36
C ASN A 323 -3.46 1.55 -9.46
N GLY A 324 -3.79 0.90 -8.35
CA GLY A 324 -4.72 -0.23 -8.32
C GLY A 324 -4.20 -1.54 -8.92
N SER A 325 -2.93 -1.61 -9.36
CA SER A 325 -2.41 -2.78 -10.08
C SER A 325 -1.99 -3.94 -9.17
N MET A 326 -1.66 -3.64 -7.92
CA MET A 326 -1.15 -4.61 -6.93
C MET A 326 -1.85 -4.44 -5.59
N ILE A 327 -1.88 -5.50 -4.81
CA ILE A 327 -2.32 -5.52 -3.41
C ILE A 327 -1.14 -6.04 -2.58
N ILE A 328 -0.66 -5.25 -1.62
CA ILE A 328 0.27 -5.71 -0.58
C ILE A 328 -0.51 -6.25 0.61
N TYR A 329 0.01 -7.26 1.27
CA TYR A 329 -0.58 -7.86 2.46
C TYR A 329 0.49 -8.54 3.32
N ALA A 330 0.19 -8.79 4.59
CA ALA A 330 1.04 -9.60 5.45
C ALA A 330 0.62 -11.07 5.36
N THR A 331 1.60 -11.97 5.37
CA THR A 331 1.40 -13.42 5.38
C THR A 331 2.41 -14.09 6.31
N ARG A 332 2.23 -15.37 6.62
CA ARG A 332 3.17 -16.13 7.46
C ARG A 332 3.92 -17.18 6.66
N VAL A 333 5.22 -17.21 6.87
CA VAL A 333 6.13 -18.22 6.32
C VAL A 333 7.01 -18.73 7.45
N ASN A 334 6.95 -20.02 7.76
CA ASN A 334 7.68 -20.65 8.88
C ASN A 334 7.44 -19.88 10.20
N ASP A 335 6.17 -19.59 10.49
CA ASP A 335 5.70 -18.83 11.67
C ASP A 335 6.23 -17.39 11.80
N LYS A 336 6.93 -16.89 10.80
CA LYS A 336 7.38 -15.50 10.71
C LYS A 336 6.49 -14.70 9.77
N GLY A 337 6.03 -13.52 10.21
CA GLY A 337 5.32 -12.56 9.37
C GLY A 337 6.24 -11.98 8.30
N VAL A 338 5.76 -11.96 7.06
CA VAL A 338 6.45 -11.40 5.91
C VAL A 338 5.45 -10.65 5.05
N LEU A 339 5.93 -9.69 4.25
CA LEU A 339 5.07 -9.01 3.29
C LEU A 339 5.07 -9.76 1.95
N ALA A 340 3.88 -9.83 1.37
CA ALA A 340 3.65 -10.34 0.04
C ALA A 340 2.82 -9.36 -0.77
N ALA A 341 2.88 -9.47 -2.09
CA ALA A 341 2.05 -8.70 -2.99
C ALA A 341 1.47 -9.61 -4.08
N VAL A 342 0.24 -9.31 -4.48
CA VAL A 342 -0.45 -9.99 -5.57
C VAL A 342 -0.99 -8.95 -6.56
N SER A 343 -0.87 -9.23 -7.88
CA SER A 343 -1.50 -8.39 -8.89
C SER A 343 -3.03 -8.52 -8.84
N THR A 344 -3.76 -7.44 -9.13
CA THR A 344 -5.22 -7.43 -9.07
C THR A 344 -5.89 -8.38 -10.08
N ASP A 345 -5.15 -8.81 -11.12
CA ASP A 345 -5.56 -9.87 -12.05
C ASP A 345 -5.19 -11.29 -11.57
N GLY A 346 -4.51 -11.41 -10.42
CA GLY A 346 -4.11 -12.69 -9.81
C GLY A 346 -2.93 -13.40 -10.46
N ARG A 347 -2.34 -12.85 -11.52
CA ARG A 347 -1.29 -13.54 -12.31
C ARG A 347 0.08 -13.55 -11.65
N VAL A 348 0.35 -12.58 -10.79
CA VAL A 348 1.65 -12.41 -10.13
C VAL A 348 1.49 -12.40 -8.64
N GLN A 349 2.25 -13.24 -7.97
CA GLN A 349 2.46 -13.21 -6.53
C GLN A 349 3.95 -13.09 -6.26
N GLN A 350 4.32 -12.23 -5.33
CA GLN A 350 5.71 -12.06 -4.92
C GLN A 350 5.80 -11.81 -3.43
N ARG A 351 6.91 -12.24 -2.83
CA ARG A 351 7.26 -11.89 -1.44
C ARG A 351 8.27 -10.76 -1.46
N LEU A 352 8.06 -9.77 -0.61
CA LEU A 352 9.04 -8.71 -0.41
C LEU A 352 10.16 -9.26 0.48
N ARG A 353 11.40 -8.95 0.14
CA ARG A 353 12.57 -9.33 0.94
C ARG A 353 12.79 -8.28 2.02
N LEU A 354 12.10 -8.41 3.13
CA LEU A 354 12.36 -7.64 4.34
C LEU A 354 13.24 -8.51 5.25
N GLN A 355 14.30 -7.95 5.79
CA GLN A 355 15.36 -8.72 6.41
C GLN A 355 15.17 -8.95 7.91
N GLU A 356 14.30 -8.19 8.62
CA GLU A 356 14.25 -8.18 10.07
C GLU A 356 12.83 -8.25 10.64
N GLY A 357 12.70 -8.95 11.79
CA GLY A 357 11.49 -8.97 12.60
C GLY A 357 10.34 -9.82 12.05
N ASP A 358 9.24 -9.82 12.79
CA ASP A 358 7.92 -10.36 12.43
C ASP A 358 7.09 -9.21 11.86
N VAL A 359 6.82 -9.21 10.55
CA VAL A 359 6.29 -8.06 9.82
C VAL A 359 4.79 -8.18 9.63
N ARG A 360 4.06 -7.09 9.89
CA ARG A 360 2.59 -7.04 9.88
C ARG A 360 2.06 -5.71 9.36
N GLU A 361 0.77 -5.66 9.10
CA GLU A 361 -0.02 -4.47 8.83
C GLU A 361 0.57 -3.52 7.78
N PRO A 362 0.89 -4.02 6.58
CA PRO A 362 1.38 -3.16 5.53
C PRO A 362 0.27 -2.21 5.04
N VAL A 363 0.68 -1.00 4.69
CA VAL A 363 -0.15 -0.04 3.97
C VAL A 363 0.68 0.64 2.89
N TRP A 364 0.15 0.67 1.67
CA TRP A 364 0.80 1.32 0.54
C TRP A 364 0.59 2.84 0.60
N SER A 365 1.62 3.62 0.30
CA SER A 365 1.51 5.08 0.28
C SER A 365 0.69 5.56 -0.92
N PRO A 366 0.05 6.73 -0.84
CA PRO A 366 -0.40 7.43 -2.03
C PRO A 366 0.81 7.86 -2.88
N TYR A 367 0.54 8.39 -4.08
CA TYR A 367 1.56 9.10 -4.85
C TYR A 367 2.06 10.33 -4.09
N HIS A 368 3.34 10.61 -4.15
CA HIS A 368 3.85 11.90 -3.69
C HIS A 368 3.38 13.03 -4.62
N GLN A 369 2.95 14.16 -4.05
CA GLN A 369 2.50 15.31 -4.85
C GLN A 369 3.58 15.88 -5.78
N GLN A 370 4.89 15.67 -5.47
CA GLN A 370 5.99 16.07 -6.33
C GLN A 370 6.10 15.23 -7.61
N ASP A 371 5.57 14.01 -7.62
CA ASP A 371 5.63 13.12 -8.78
C ASP A 371 4.54 13.40 -9.81
N ARG A 372 3.48 14.17 -9.44
CA ARG A 372 2.38 14.56 -10.33
C ARG A 372 2.62 15.88 -11.08
N SER A 373 3.69 16.60 -10.75
CA SER A 373 3.98 17.93 -11.31
C SER A 373 5.19 17.96 -12.27
N ARG A 374 5.62 16.81 -12.74
CA ARG A 374 6.74 16.69 -13.69
C ARG A 374 6.33 15.96 -14.96
#